data_070fab1644540fe6abed8d286ee49f50
#
_entry.id   070fab1644540fe6abed8d286ee49f50
#
_cell.length_a   1.000
_cell.length_b   1.000
_cell.length_c   1.000
_cell.angle_alpha   90.00
_cell.angle_beta   90.00
_cell.angle_gamma   90.00
#
_symmetry.space_group_name_H-M   'P 1'
#
loop_
_entity.id
_entity.type
_entity.pdbx_description
1 polymer ?
#
loop_
_entity_poly.entity_id
_entity_poly.type
_entity_poly.pdbx_seq_one_letter_code
_entity_poly.pdbx_strand_id
1 'polypeptide(L)'
;MTVSSFVEPLVFMACLLAGPIVVGRVFRKRTSVAGTVHAGQSGMSPVFWGIPAGLITAITLLLVIDPPTVYATNFELIQSTVLLYAILLLLSSPLLIWGAHLWTWDSEGLEFRSLFRRKRIAWSEITKVFPAHEGGFAVSTPQGVAFRASRYVAGNQLIWAAVQHYRPSAIG
;
A
#
# COMPACT_ATOMS: atom_id res chain seq x y z
N MET A 1 34.30 -19.40 10.13
CA MET A 1 33.26 -18.48 9.67
C MET A 1 33.28 -18.55 8.16
N THR A 2 32.28 -19.10 7.56
CA THR A 2 32.18 -19.23 6.10
C THR A 2 31.71 -17.89 5.52
N VAL A 3 32.18 -17.54 4.33
CA VAL A 3 31.81 -16.29 3.63
C VAL A 3 30.29 -16.16 3.48
N SER A 4 29.55 -17.29 3.45
CA SER A 4 28.08 -17.32 3.35
C SER A 4 27.39 -16.65 4.53
N SER A 5 27.93 -16.76 5.75
CA SER A 5 27.30 -16.19 6.96
C SER A 5 27.19 -14.65 6.98
N PHE A 6 27.95 -13.94 6.14
CA PHE A 6 27.85 -12.49 5.97
C PHE A 6 27.07 -12.09 4.73
N VAL A 7 27.06 -12.91 3.68
CA VAL A 7 26.41 -12.59 2.41
C VAL A 7 24.89 -12.65 2.54
N GLU A 8 24.36 -13.65 3.26
CA GLU A 8 22.92 -13.84 3.44
C GLU A 8 22.20 -12.63 4.06
N PRO A 9 22.63 -12.09 5.25
CA PRO A 9 21.98 -10.95 5.84
C PRO A 9 22.15 -9.69 4.99
N LEU A 10 23.25 -9.52 4.27
CA LEU A 10 23.47 -8.40 3.34
C LEU A 10 22.52 -8.45 2.16
N VAL A 11 22.34 -9.61 1.54
CA VAL A 11 21.38 -9.83 0.44
C VAL A 11 19.96 -9.58 0.92
N PHE A 12 19.60 -10.11 2.09
CA PHE A 12 18.29 -9.91 2.68
C PHE A 12 17.99 -8.43 2.91
N MET A 13 18.92 -7.70 3.53
CA MET A 13 18.79 -6.25 3.77
C MET A 13 18.73 -5.45 2.48
N ALA A 14 19.56 -5.80 1.49
CA ALA A 14 19.53 -5.14 0.18
C ALA A 14 18.18 -5.31 -0.52
N CYS A 15 17.58 -6.50 -0.48
CA CYS A 15 16.27 -6.77 -1.06
C CYS A 15 15.14 -6.06 -0.31
N LEU A 16 15.19 -6.00 1.02
CA LEU A 16 14.23 -5.25 1.83
C LEU A 16 14.27 -3.74 1.52
N LEU A 17 15.45 -3.19 1.30
CA LEU A 17 15.61 -1.77 0.96
C LEU A 17 15.28 -1.49 -0.51
N ALA A 18 15.66 -2.38 -1.43
CA ALA A 18 15.41 -2.21 -2.85
C ALA A 18 13.93 -2.47 -3.23
N GLY A 19 13.26 -3.37 -2.53
CA GLY A 19 11.86 -3.75 -2.80
C GLY A 19 10.93 -2.54 -2.88
N PRO A 20 10.86 -1.64 -1.88
CA PRO A 20 10.06 -0.43 -1.93
C PRO A 20 10.41 0.49 -3.09
N ILE A 21 11.69 0.58 -3.46
CA ILE A 21 12.16 1.44 -4.56
C ILE A 21 11.72 0.88 -5.91
N VAL A 22 11.90 -0.41 -6.13
CA VAL A 22 11.53 -1.08 -7.39
C VAL A 22 10.01 -1.06 -7.57
N VAL A 23 9.28 -1.47 -6.54
CA VAL A 23 7.82 -1.46 -6.58
C VAL A 23 7.29 -0.03 -6.68
N GLY A 24 7.89 0.93 -5.97
CA GLY A 24 7.55 2.34 -6.11
C GLY A 24 7.76 2.87 -7.53
N ARG A 25 8.76 2.39 -8.26
CA ARG A 25 8.96 2.75 -9.69
C ARG A 25 7.93 2.09 -10.61
N VAL A 26 7.67 0.80 -10.43
CA VAL A 26 6.72 0.03 -11.25
C VAL A 26 5.29 0.52 -11.02
N PHE A 27 4.91 0.78 -9.78
CA PHE A 27 3.58 1.24 -9.41
C PHE A 27 3.45 2.75 -9.24
N ARG A 28 4.43 3.53 -9.70
CA ARG A 28 4.47 4.99 -9.58
C ARG A 28 3.18 5.68 -10.05
N LYS A 29 2.53 5.15 -11.08
CA LYS A 29 1.23 5.65 -11.55
C LYS A 29 0.09 5.44 -10.53
N ARG A 30 0.19 4.44 -9.66
CA ARG A 30 -0.82 4.14 -8.63
C ARG A 30 -0.50 4.76 -7.28
N THR A 31 0.78 5.02 -7.00
CA THR A 31 1.23 5.57 -5.71
C THR A 31 1.64 7.04 -5.82
N SER A 32 1.70 7.60 -7.04
CA SER A 32 2.08 8.99 -7.23
C SER A 32 0.95 9.91 -6.79
N VAL A 33 1.30 10.82 -5.91
CA VAL A 33 0.52 12.03 -5.70
C VAL A 33 0.66 12.86 -6.97
N ALA A 34 -0.40 12.99 -7.72
CA ALA A 34 -0.44 13.83 -8.91
C ALA A 34 -1.69 14.68 -8.87
N GLY A 35 -1.56 15.95 -9.15
CA GLY A 35 -2.70 16.83 -9.28
C GLY A 35 -2.57 18.14 -8.52
N THR A 36 -3.66 18.86 -8.56
CA THR A 36 -3.88 20.14 -7.89
C THR A 36 -5.04 20.00 -6.90
N VAL A 37 -5.41 21.10 -6.24
CA VAL A 37 -6.61 21.16 -5.40
C VAL A 37 -7.89 20.87 -6.21
N HIS A 38 -7.89 21.22 -7.51
CA HIS A 38 -9.07 21.06 -8.38
C HIS A 38 -9.28 19.64 -8.88
N ALA A 39 -8.21 18.92 -9.17
CA ALA A 39 -8.28 17.54 -9.61
C ALA A 39 -6.97 16.82 -9.32
N GLY A 40 -7.05 15.57 -8.89
CA GLY A 40 -5.85 14.80 -8.60
C GLY A 40 -6.10 13.35 -8.24
N GLN A 41 -5.00 12.71 -7.92
CA GLN A 41 -4.96 11.31 -7.53
C GLN A 41 -3.98 11.14 -6.37
N SER A 42 -4.35 10.28 -5.44
CA SER A 42 -3.52 9.89 -4.31
C SER A 42 -3.71 8.41 -3.99
N GLY A 43 -2.64 7.73 -3.65
CA GLY A 43 -2.67 6.32 -3.27
C GLY A 43 -2.01 6.08 -1.92
N MET A 44 -1.97 4.82 -1.51
CA MET A 44 -1.23 4.43 -0.31
C MET A 44 0.28 4.53 -0.52
N SER A 45 1.01 4.75 0.57
CA SER A 45 2.47 4.79 0.55
C SER A 45 3.03 3.52 -0.11
N PRO A 46 4.06 3.64 -0.97
CA PRO A 46 4.71 2.51 -1.64
C PRO A 46 5.28 1.46 -0.68
N VAL A 47 5.44 1.77 0.59
CA VAL A 47 5.86 0.83 1.64
C VAL A 47 4.93 -0.39 1.72
N PHE A 48 3.62 -0.21 1.51
CA PHE A 48 2.65 -1.30 1.57
C PHE A 48 2.86 -2.38 0.49
N TRP A 49 3.47 -2.01 -0.63
CA TRP A 49 3.83 -2.95 -1.70
C TRP A 49 5.28 -3.40 -1.61
N GLY A 50 6.14 -2.49 -1.16
CA GLY A 50 7.58 -2.70 -1.14
C GLY A 50 8.03 -3.74 -0.14
N ILE A 51 7.45 -3.77 1.06
CA ILE A 51 7.81 -4.73 2.09
C ILE A 51 7.51 -6.17 1.63
N PRO A 52 6.27 -6.52 1.19
CA PRO A 52 6.00 -7.86 0.68
C PRO A 52 6.89 -8.26 -0.51
N ALA A 53 7.07 -7.36 -1.46
CA ALA A 53 7.90 -7.62 -2.63
C ALA A 53 9.37 -7.84 -2.26
N GLY A 54 9.91 -7.03 -1.36
CA GLY A 54 11.28 -7.17 -0.87
C GLY A 54 11.48 -8.49 -0.12
N LEU A 55 10.53 -8.88 0.71
CA LEU A 55 10.57 -10.12 1.46
C LEU A 55 10.55 -11.36 0.53
N ILE A 56 9.62 -11.37 -0.44
CA ILE A 56 9.54 -12.45 -1.43
C ILE A 56 10.84 -12.55 -2.22
N THR A 57 11.37 -11.42 -2.69
CA THR A 57 12.62 -11.38 -3.45
C THR A 57 13.79 -11.88 -2.61
N ALA A 58 13.92 -11.45 -1.36
CA ALA A 58 14.99 -11.88 -0.46
C ALA A 58 14.97 -13.38 -0.23
N ILE A 59 13.80 -13.94 0.06
CA ILE A 59 13.64 -15.38 0.29
C ILE A 59 13.95 -16.17 -0.99
N THR A 60 13.47 -15.69 -2.14
CA THR A 60 13.80 -16.34 -3.42
C THR A 60 15.31 -16.41 -3.67
N LEU A 61 15.99 -15.28 -3.45
CA LEU A 61 17.44 -15.23 -3.62
C LEU A 61 18.18 -16.15 -2.65
N LEU A 62 17.77 -16.20 -1.39
CA LEU A 62 18.36 -17.10 -0.40
C LEU A 62 18.19 -18.56 -0.81
N LEU A 63 17.00 -18.97 -1.26
CA LEU A 63 16.76 -20.33 -1.73
C LEU A 63 17.56 -20.70 -2.97
N VAL A 64 17.92 -19.73 -3.81
CA VAL A 64 18.75 -19.97 -5.02
C VAL A 64 20.23 -20.03 -4.67
N ILE A 65 20.71 -19.16 -3.75
CA ILE A 65 22.14 -19.05 -3.40
C ILE A 65 22.57 -20.22 -2.48
N ASP A 66 21.72 -20.55 -1.52
CA ASP A 66 21.99 -21.60 -0.54
C ASP A 66 20.73 -22.46 -0.34
N PRO A 67 20.48 -23.40 -1.26
CA PRO A 67 19.34 -24.29 -1.14
C PRO A 67 19.49 -25.14 0.12
N PRO A 68 18.44 -25.25 0.95
CA PRO A 68 18.53 -25.98 2.19
C PRO A 68 18.83 -27.46 1.97
N THR A 69 19.95 -27.92 2.50
CA THR A 69 20.44 -29.31 2.39
C THR A 69 19.66 -30.31 3.25
N VAL A 70 18.70 -29.80 4.04
CA VAL A 70 17.90 -30.59 4.99
C VAL A 70 16.87 -31.49 4.28
N TYR A 71 16.56 -31.21 3.02
CA TYR A 71 15.54 -31.96 2.29
C TYR A 71 16.13 -33.21 1.66
N ALA A 72 15.53 -34.36 1.96
CA ALA A 72 15.97 -35.65 1.43
C ALA A 72 15.64 -35.80 -0.06
N THR A 73 14.64 -35.07 -0.56
CA THR A 73 14.17 -35.15 -1.93
C THR A 73 13.85 -33.76 -2.52
N ASN A 74 13.98 -33.64 -3.85
CA ASN A 74 13.56 -32.43 -4.57
C ASN A 74 12.05 -32.13 -4.39
N PHE A 75 11.24 -33.17 -4.15
CA PHE A 75 9.80 -33.02 -3.92
C PHE A 75 9.53 -32.31 -2.61
N GLU A 76 10.20 -32.68 -1.52
CA GLU A 76 10.08 -32.03 -0.21
C GLU A 76 10.51 -30.57 -0.26
N LEU A 77 11.59 -30.27 -1.01
CA LEU A 77 12.04 -28.91 -1.22
C LEU A 77 10.96 -28.07 -1.94
N ILE A 78 10.38 -28.59 -3.01
CA ILE A 78 9.31 -27.90 -3.76
C ILE A 78 8.10 -27.68 -2.86
N GLN A 79 7.65 -28.70 -2.14
CA GLN A 79 6.49 -28.61 -1.27
C GLN A 79 6.68 -27.56 -0.16
N SER A 80 7.83 -27.55 0.49
CA SER A 80 8.17 -26.60 1.55
C SER A 80 8.29 -25.17 1.02
N THR A 81 8.86 -25.02 -0.17
CA THR A 81 8.95 -23.72 -0.84
C THR A 81 7.58 -23.16 -1.20
N VAL A 82 6.71 -23.98 -1.78
CA VAL A 82 5.31 -23.59 -2.10
C VAL A 82 4.57 -23.18 -0.84
N LEU A 83 4.70 -23.96 0.24
CA LEU A 83 4.07 -23.66 1.53
C LEU A 83 4.58 -22.33 2.10
N LEU A 84 5.88 -22.09 2.06
CA LEU A 84 6.49 -20.84 2.51
C LEU A 84 5.94 -19.63 1.75
N TYR A 85 5.87 -19.70 0.42
CA TYR A 85 5.30 -18.62 -0.40
C TYR A 85 3.81 -18.42 -0.12
N ALA A 86 3.05 -19.48 0.08
CA ALA A 86 1.63 -19.39 0.44
C ALA A 86 1.44 -18.66 1.77
N ILE A 87 2.25 -18.98 2.77
CA ILE A 87 2.24 -18.29 4.07
C ILE A 87 2.61 -16.83 3.93
N LEU A 88 3.67 -16.52 3.17
CA LEU A 88 4.10 -15.14 2.92
C LEU A 88 3.03 -14.30 2.22
N LEU A 89 2.38 -14.87 1.20
CA LEU A 89 1.28 -14.21 0.50
C LEU A 89 0.09 -13.99 1.44
N LEU A 90 -0.23 -14.97 2.27
CA LEU A 90 -1.31 -14.84 3.25
C LEU A 90 -1.00 -13.72 4.26
N LEU A 91 0.19 -13.71 4.85
CA LEU A 91 0.62 -12.69 5.80
C LEU A 91 0.74 -11.29 5.17
N SER A 92 1.12 -11.23 3.89
CA SER A 92 1.24 -9.96 3.15
C SER A 92 -0.10 -9.45 2.60
N SER A 93 -1.13 -10.29 2.53
CA SER A 93 -2.41 -9.95 1.91
C SER A 93 -3.08 -8.69 2.48
N PRO A 94 -3.08 -8.41 3.80
CA PRO A 94 -3.64 -7.18 4.33
C PRO A 94 -2.91 -5.94 3.81
N LEU A 95 -1.57 -5.99 3.74
CA LEU A 95 -0.76 -4.90 3.22
C LEU A 95 -1.02 -4.65 1.74
N LEU A 96 -1.15 -5.72 0.95
CA LEU A 96 -1.46 -5.64 -0.48
C LEU A 96 -2.86 -5.07 -0.72
N ILE A 97 -3.85 -5.50 0.07
CA ILE A 97 -5.22 -4.98 0.00
C ILE A 97 -5.25 -3.50 0.35
N TRP A 98 -4.56 -3.09 1.40
CA TRP A 98 -4.47 -1.69 1.80
C TRP A 98 -3.70 -0.86 0.77
N GLY A 99 -2.61 -1.39 0.25
CA GLY A 99 -1.83 -0.74 -0.80
C GLY A 99 -2.60 -0.46 -2.07
N ALA A 100 -3.67 -1.23 -2.35
CA ALA A 100 -4.51 -1.04 -3.52
C ALA A 100 -5.51 0.13 -3.41
N HIS A 101 -5.56 0.81 -2.28
CA HIS A 101 -6.44 1.96 -2.09
C HIS A 101 -5.97 3.15 -2.93
N LEU A 102 -6.90 3.75 -3.65
CA LEU A 102 -6.69 4.90 -4.51
C LEU A 102 -7.80 5.92 -4.27
N TRP A 103 -7.41 7.18 -4.14
CA TRP A 103 -8.32 8.31 -4.05
C TRP A 103 -8.12 9.18 -5.29
N THR A 104 -9.20 9.52 -5.94
CA THR A 104 -9.20 10.49 -7.04
C THR A 104 -10.25 11.55 -6.76
N TRP A 105 -9.97 12.79 -7.10
CA TRP A 105 -10.91 13.89 -6.95
C TRP A 105 -10.90 14.77 -8.19
N ASP A 106 -12.04 15.37 -8.45
CA ASP A 106 -12.28 16.29 -9.54
C ASP A 106 -13.29 17.37 -9.10
N SER A 107 -13.76 18.19 -10.03
CA SER A 107 -14.76 19.24 -9.75
C SER A 107 -16.11 18.69 -9.26
N GLU A 108 -16.43 17.43 -9.51
CA GLU A 108 -17.73 16.85 -9.17
C GLU A 108 -17.71 16.15 -7.79
N GLY A 109 -16.56 15.58 -7.40
CA GLY A 109 -16.49 14.84 -6.15
C GLY A 109 -15.20 14.10 -5.89
N LEU A 110 -15.27 13.26 -4.89
CA LEU A 110 -14.19 12.42 -4.42
C LEU A 110 -14.54 10.95 -4.67
N GLU A 111 -13.66 10.24 -5.31
CA GLU A 111 -13.79 8.82 -5.57
C GLU A 111 -12.74 8.03 -4.78
N PHE A 112 -13.21 7.02 -4.10
CA PHE A 112 -12.40 6.02 -3.43
C PHE A 112 -12.48 4.70 -4.19
N ARG A 113 -11.34 4.12 -4.50
CA ARG A 113 -11.20 2.77 -5.07
C ARG A 113 -10.35 1.89 -4.19
N SER A 114 -10.83 0.69 -3.96
CA SER A 114 -10.06 -0.41 -3.38
C SER A 114 -10.14 -1.62 -4.32
N LEU A 115 -9.52 -2.75 -3.96
CA LEU A 115 -9.61 -3.99 -4.74
C LEU A 115 -11.07 -4.45 -4.97
N PHE A 116 -11.93 -4.26 -3.97
CA PHE A 116 -13.30 -4.82 -3.96
C PHE A 116 -14.39 -3.76 -3.94
N ARG A 117 -14.03 -2.48 -3.81
CA ARG A 117 -14.99 -1.39 -3.66
C ARG A 117 -14.59 -0.19 -4.47
N ARG A 118 -15.58 0.41 -5.12
CA ARG A 118 -15.49 1.72 -5.72
C ARG A 118 -16.64 2.54 -5.18
N LYS A 119 -16.33 3.71 -4.61
CA LYS A 119 -17.33 4.62 -4.08
C LYS A 119 -16.99 6.03 -4.53
N ARG A 120 -17.92 6.69 -5.23
CA ARG A 120 -17.85 8.11 -5.57
C ARG A 120 -18.82 8.86 -4.69
N ILE A 121 -18.41 10.02 -4.22
CA ILE A 121 -19.18 10.91 -3.34
C ILE A 121 -19.11 12.29 -3.96
N ALA A 122 -20.26 12.87 -4.28
CA ALA A 122 -20.32 14.25 -4.74
C ALA A 122 -19.92 15.19 -3.58
N TRP A 123 -19.30 16.32 -3.91
CA TRP A 123 -18.93 17.29 -2.88
C TRP A 123 -20.15 17.76 -2.07
N SER A 124 -21.32 17.88 -2.72
CA SER A 124 -22.57 18.25 -2.05
C SER A 124 -23.07 17.26 -1.00
N GLU A 125 -22.70 15.99 -1.13
CA GLU A 125 -23.10 14.92 -0.19
C GLU A 125 -22.23 14.89 1.07
N ILE A 126 -21.11 15.59 1.08
CA ILE A 126 -20.23 15.65 2.25
C ILE A 126 -20.86 16.55 3.29
N THR A 127 -21.25 15.96 4.41
CA THR A 127 -21.88 16.70 5.53
C THR A 127 -20.87 17.13 6.57
N LYS A 128 -19.85 16.31 6.83
CA LYS A 128 -18.84 16.60 7.84
C LYS A 128 -17.51 15.94 7.51
N VAL A 129 -16.44 16.66 7.82
CA VAL A 129 -15.07 16.14 7.77
C VAL A 129 -14.41 16.38 9.12
N PHE A 130 -13.85 15.34 9.69
CA PHE A 130 -13.26 15.39 11.02
C PHE A 130 -11.93 14.62 11.07
N PRO A 131 -11.02 15.00 11.96
CA PRO A 131 -9.76 14.30 12.13
C PRO A 131 -10.02 12.84 12.55
N ALA A 132 -9.29 11.90 11.94
CA ALA A 132 -9.30 10.51 12.34
C ALA A 132 -8.19 10.25 13.36
N HIS A 133 -8.40 9.25 14.22
CA HIS A 133 -7.54 8.94 15.37
C HIS A 133 -6.06 8.74 15.04
N GLU A 134 -5.72 8.42 13.79
CA GLU A 134 -4.34 8.10 13.37
C GLU A 134 -3.67 9.21 12.54
N GLY A 135 -4.09 10.46 12.70
CA GLY A 135 -3.50 11.59 11.96
C GLY A 135 -3.92 11.66 10.49
N GLY A 136 -5.06 11.04 10.16
CA GLY A 136 -5.76 11.20 8.90
C GLY A 136 -7.04 11.98 9.09
N PHE A 137 -8.00 11.81 8.18
CA PHE A 137 -9.34 12.40 8.31
C PHE A 137 -10.41 11.42 7.82
N ALA A 138 -11.63 11.65 8.27
CA ALA A 138 -12.80 10.90 7.86
C ALA A 138 -13.82 11.85 7.23
N VAL A 139 -14.51 11.35 6.21
CA VAL A 139 -15.55 12.06 5.50
C VAL A 139 -16.88 11.37 5.76
N SER A 140 -17.85 12.15 6.23
CA SER A 140 -19.22 11.68 6.46
C SER A 140 -20.18 12.24 5.42
N THR A 141 -21.17 11.40 5.12
CA THR A 141 -22.36 11.74 4.34
C THR A 141 -23.61 11.52 5.21
N PRO A 142 -24.81 11.88 4.77
CA PRO A 142 -26.03 11.58 5.51
C PRO A 142 -26.21 10.10 5.86
N GLN A 143 -25.60 9.20 5.07
CA GLN A 143 -25.64 7.75 5.31
C GLN A 143 -24.59 7.27 6.34
N GLY A 144 -23.77 8.15 6.85
CA GLY A 144 -22.71 7.85 7.82
C GLY A 144 -21.31 8.10 7.28
N VAL A 145 -20.30 7.46 7.91
CA VAL A 145 -18.90 7.60 7.48
C VAL A 145 -18.71 6.95 6.11
N ALA A 146 -18.41 7.77 5.12
CA ALA A 146 -18.26 7.33 3.75
C ALA A 146 -16.88 6.71 3.48
N PHE A 147 -15.82 7.34 3.97
CA PHE A 147 -14.46 6.82 3.93
C PHE A 147 -13.56 7.47 4.99
N ARG A 148 -12.40 6.85 5.19
CA ARG A 148 -11.33 7.37 6.03
C ARG A 148 -10.04 7.42 5.22
N ALA A 149 -9.36 8.55 5.26
CA ALA A 149 -8.00 8.69 4.72
C ALA A 149 -7.03 8.62 5.90
N SER A 150 -6.20 7.59 5.96
CA SER A 150 -5.19 7.46 7.00
C SER A 150 -3.98 8.36 6.69
N ARG A 151 -3.12 8.60 7.67
CA ARG A 151 -1.84 9.31 7.48
C ARG A 151 -0.90 8.66 6.45
N TYR A 152 -1.12 7.40 6.15
CA TYR A 152 -0.30 6.64 5.18
C TYR A 152 -0.74 6.84 3.73
N VAL A 153 -1.79 7.61 3.50
CA VAL A 153 -2.18 8.04 2.15
C VAL A 153 -1.16 9.06 1.69
N ALA A 154 -0.44 8.75 0.63
CA ALA A 154 0.53 9.67 0.06
C ALA A 154 -0.19 10.93 -0.44
N GLY A 155 0.17 12.11 0.09
CA GLY A 155 -0.48 13.37 -0.28
C GLY A 155 -1.91 13.55 0.26
N ASN A 156 -2.22 12.98 1.41
CA ASN A 156 -3.49 13.23 2.11
C ASN A 156 -3.79 14.74 2.28
N GLN A 157 -2.73 15.57 2.36
CA GLN A 157 -2.84 17.03 2.41
C GLN A 157 -3.51 17.63 1.16
N LEU A 158 -3.29 17.05 -0.02
CA LEU A 158 -3.95 17.50 -1.26
C LEU A 158 -5.44 17.15 -1.25
N ILE A 159 -5.78 15.96 -0.76
CA ILE A 159 -7.19 15.56 -0.60
C ILE A 159 -7.85 16.49 0.41
N TRP A 160 -7.18 16.79 1.52
CA TRP A 160 -7.66 17.72 2.53
C TRP A 160 -7.87 19.12 1.95
N ALA A 161 -6.89 19.64 1.19
CA ALA A 161 -7.00 20.92 0.51
C ALA A 161 -8.15 20.96 -0.50
N ALA A 162 -8.40 19.86 -1.23
CA ALA A 162 -9.54 19.75 -2.13
C ALA A 162 -10.87 19.80 -1.34
N VAL A 163 -10.96 19.09 -0.23
CA VAL A 163 -12.15 19.16 0.66
C VAL A 163 -12.35 20.57 1.18
N GLN A 164 -11.29 21.26 1.62
CA GLN A 164 -11.37 22.66 2.06
C GLN A 164 -11.85 23.60 0.96
N HIS A 165 -11.38 23.36 -0.27
CA HIS A 165 -11.76 24.19 -1.41
C HIS A 165 -13.23 24.00 -1.81
N TYR A 166 -13.68 22.75 -1.92
CA TYR A 166 -15.03 22.46 -2.44
C TYR A 166 -16.11 22.43 -1.35
N ARG A 167 -15.74 22.17 -0.10
CA ARG A 167 -16.70 22.07 1.04
C ARG A 167 -16.13 22.66 2.33
N PRO A 168 -15.82 23.96 2.36
CA PRO A 168 -15.30 24.61 3.56
C PRO A 168 -16.26 24.52 4.75
N SER A 169 -17.57 24.50 4.50
CA SER A 169 -18.62 24.40 5.53
C SER A 169 -18.73 23.01 6.19
N ALA A 170 -18.12 21.98 5.63
CA ALA A 170 -18.15 20.63 6.20
C ALA A 170 -17.01 20.36 7.19
N ILE A 171 -16.07 21.29 7.34
CA ILE A 171 -14.94 21.18 8.25
C ILE A 171 -15.39 21.66 9.62
N GLY A 172 -15.39 20.75 10.59
CA GLY A 172 -15.80 20.99 11.96
C GLY A 172 -14.74 20.59 12.97
#